data_1d3300f51819f12df4e1aa18c7bb789f
#
_entry.id   1d3300f51819f12df4e1aa18c7bb789f
#
_cell.length_a   1.000
_cell.length_b   1.000
_cell.length_c   1.000
_cell.angle_alpha   90.00
_cell.angle_beta   90.00
_cell.angle_gamma   90.00
#
_symmetry.space_group_name_H-M   'P 1'
#
loop_
_entity.id
_entity.type
_entity.pdbx_description
1 polymer ?
#
loop_
_entity_poly.entity_id
_entity_poly.type
_entity_poly.pdbx_seq_one_letter_code
_entity_poly.pdbx_strand_id
1 'polypeptide(L)'
;MAKKNSISTPYLFAGGTILFSLAWMMSSFPLLAFFGFAPFIAIAVNNRKEKSLWTSLELVLLGLSISFFAGSLFSFSLLVSIVAQGIFFTLSFLGYTFVRKSLGSGVSIITLCIFWLAIEYVLLKWSPFPINFLADLFYLKPEWTAWNTSTGYLGASLWVLTTNTLLYQAVLTERKVNWIFVVLFLIAVVAPIVYSYIIEINPISREQMIQLYASPPNETSEYTLKGEFIPRTAAWVSVLILLFTLVKRKTTKK
;
A
#
# COMPACT_ATOMS: atom_id res chain seq x y z
N MET A 1 -20.98 -17.34 21.88
CA MET A 1 -20.23 -16.46 20.93
C MET A 1 -20.61 -16.86 19.51
N ALA A 2 -21.34 -16.02 18.79
CA ALA A 2 -21.77 -16.31 17.44
C ALA A 2 -20.53 -16.40 16.52
N LYS A 3 -20.42 -17.49 15.75
CA LYS A 3 -19.35 -17.74 14.78
C LYS A 3 -19.39 -16.60 13.75
N LYS A 4 -18.39 -15.75 13.75
CA LYS A 4 -18.23 -14.65 12.78
C LYS A 4 -18.06 -15.31 11.41
N ASN A 5 -19.09 -15.28 10.54
CA ASN A 5 -18.95 -15.73 9.16
C ASN A 5 -18.10 -14.70 8.42
N SER A 6 -16.79 -14.78 8.58
CA SER A 6 -15.85 -14.09 7.73
C SER A 6 -15.81 -14.78 6.36
N ILE A 7 -15.66 -14.02 5.30
CA ILE A 7 -15.36 -14.55 3.97
C ILE A 7 -14.14 -15.47 4.13
N SER A 8 -14.18 -16.67 3.53
CA SER A 8 -13.08 -17.60 3.71
C SER A 8 -11.80 -17.09 3.02
N THR A 9 -10.66 -17.40 3.61
CA THR A 9 -9.35 -16.95 3.15
C THR A 9 -9.06 -17.27 1.66
N PRO A 10 -9.43 -18.44 1.10
CA PRO A 10 -9.25 -18.71 -0.32
C PRO A 10 -10.00 -17.74 -1.25
N TYR A 11 -11.23 -17.35 -0.91
CA TYR A 11 -11.98 -16.37 -1.72
C TYR A 11 -11.37 -14.96 -1.63
N LEU A 12 -10.88 -14.56 -0.45
CA LEU A 12 -10.16 -13.30 -0.29
C LEU A 12 -8.85 -13.30 -1.09
N PHE A 13 -8.12 -14.40 -1.06
CA PHE A 13 -6.90 -14.57 -1.83
C PHE A 13 -7.17 -14.48 -3.34
N ALA A 14 -8.09 -15.29 -3.85
CA ALA A 14 -8.44 -15.29 -5.27
C ALA A 14 -8.98 -13.92 -5.72
N GLY A 15 -9.92 -13.35 -4.97
CA GLY A 15 -10.49 -12.04 -5.28
C GLY A 15 -9.45 -10.92 -5.26
N GLY A 16 -8.59 -10.88 -4.24
CA GLY A 16 -7.51 -9.89 -4.15
C GLY A 16 -6.50 -10.02 -5.29
N THR A 17 -6.04 -11.24 -5.55
CA THR A 17 -5.07 -11.50 -6.63
C THR A 17 -5.66 -11.15 -7.99
N ILE A 18 -6.90 -11.54 -8.29
CA ILE A 18 -7.54 -11.23 -9.57
C ILE A 18 -7.73 -9.72 -9.72
N LEU A 19 -8.34 -9.04 -8.73
CA LEU A 19 -8.60 -7.60 -8.80
C LEU A 19 -7.32 -6.79 -8.93
N PHE A 20 -6.29 -7.15 -8.17
CA PHE A 20 -5.03 -6.43 -8.20
C PHE A 20 -4.21 -6.72 -9.47
N SER A 21 -4.27 -7.96 -10.00
CA SER A 21 -3.70 -8.29 -11.31
C SER A 21 -4.38 -7.51 -12.44
N LEU A 22 -5.71 -7.44 -12.42
CA LEU A 22 -6.48 -6.66 -13.39
C LEU A 22 -6.16 -5.16 -13.28
N ALA A 23 -5.92 -4.63 -12.08
CA ALA A 23 -5.49 -3.24 -11.91
C ALA A 23 -4.18 -2.95 -12.65
N TRP A 24 -3.21 -3.87 -12.61
CA TRP A 24 -1.95 -3.75 -13.33
C TRP A 24 -2.11 -3.95 -14.85
N MET A 25 -2.95 -4.88 -15.27
CA MET A 25 -3.19 -5.14 -16.70
C MET A 25 -4.00 -4.02 -17.37
N MET A 26 -4.93 -3.43 -16.63
CA MET A 26 -5.83 -2.37 -17.13
C MET A 26 -5.38 -0.98 -16.70
N SER A 27 -4.09 -0.67 -16.86
CA SER A 27 -3.49 0.61 -16.46
C SER A 27 -4.14 1.85 -17.12
N SER A 28 -4.84 1.68 -18.24
CA SER A 28 -5.67 2.75 -18.84
C SER A 28 -6.92 3.09 -18.01
N PHE A 29 -7.34 2.21 -17.09
CA PHE A 29 -8.50 2.39 -16.23
C PHE A 29 -8.21 1.88 -14.82
N PRO A 30 -7.41 2.63 -14.02
CA PRO A 30 -6.85 2.15 -12.75
C PRO A 30 -7.85 2.09 -11.59
N LEU A 31 -9.17 2.15 -11.84
CA LEU A 31 -10.20 2.07 -10.79
C LEU A 31 -10.08 0.81 -9.92
N LEU A 32 -9.65 -0.31 -10.51
CA LEU A 32 -9.49 -1.56 -9.76
C LEU A 32 -8.40 -1.49 -8.68
N ALA A 33 -7.47 -0.53 -8.78
CA ALA A 33 -6.48 -0.27 -7.75
C ALA A 33 -7.11 0.03 -6.38
N PHE A 34 -8.29 0.66 -6.37
CA PHE A 34 -9.00 1.01 -5.13
C PHE A 34 -9.73 -0.16 -4.47
N PHE A 35 -9.75 -1.32 -5.10
CA PHE A 35 -10.44 -2.53 -4.62
C PHE A 35 -9.50 -3.70 -4.37
N GLY A 36 -8.43 -3.81 -5.15
CA GLY A 36 -7.61 -5.02 -5.22
C GLY A 36 -6.80 -5.31 -3.96
N PHE A 37 -6.45 -4.29 -3.18
CA PHE A 37 -5.62 -4.46 -1.99
C PHE A 37 -6.42 -4.76 -0.70
N ALA A 38 -7.70 -4.38 -0.63
CA ALA A 38 -8.56 -4.59 0.54
C ALA A 38 -8.68 -6.07 0.96
N PRO A 39 -8.78 -7.06 0.06
CA PRO A 39 -8.78 -8.47 0.43
C PRO A 39 -7.50 -8.94 1.11
N PHE A 40 -6.32 -8.43 0.73
CA PHE A 40 -5.05 -8.74 1.38
C PHE A 40 -5.01 -8.19 2.82
N ILE A 41 -5.54 -6.99 3.05
CA ILE A 41 -5.75 -6.45 4.40
C ILE A 41 -6.64 -7.41 5.21
N ALA A 42 -7.75 -7.88 4.62
CA ALA A 42 -8.65 -8.83 5.29
C ALA A 42 -7.98 -10.14 5.66
N ILE A 43 -7.14 -10.71 4.78
CA ILE A 43 -6.34 -11.92 5.06
C ILE A 43 -5.45 -11.68 6.28
N ALA A 44 -4.71 -10.58 6.31
CA ALA A 44 -3.80 -10.25 7.40
C ALA A 44 -4.53 -10.01 8.73
N VAL A 45 -5.72 -9.38 8.68
CA VAL A 45 -6.50 -9.04 9.88
C VAL A 45 -7.25 -10.26 10.44
N ASN A 46 -7.81 -11.11 9.59
CA ASN A 46 -8.65 -12.23 10.01
C ASN A 46 -7.88 -13.33 10.75
N ASN A 47 -6.58 -13.43 10.52
CA ASN A 47 -5.75 -14.48 11.11
C ASN A 47 -5.25 -14.11 12.52
N ARG A 48 -5.86 -14.76 13.53
CA ARG A 48 -5.57 -14.51 14.95
C ARG A 48 -4.60 -15.53 15.57
N LYS A 49 -4.44 -16.72 14.97
CA LYS A 49 -3.61 -17.83 15.51
C LYS A 49 -2.21 -17.82 14.87
N GLU A 50 -1.17 -18.13 15.64
CA GLU A 50 0.21 -18.09 15.14
C GLU A 50 0.48 -19.00 13.93
N LYS A 51 -0.05 -20.24 13.92
CA LYS A 51 0.05 -21.13 12.75
C LYS A 51 -0.61 -20.55 11.49
N SER A 52 -1.69 -19.80 11.65
CA SER A 52 -2.42 -19.13 10.58
C SER A 52 -1.72 -17.86 10.09
N LEU A 53 -0.80 -17.28 10.88
CA LEU A 53 -0.07 -16.08 10.51
C LEU A 53 0.87 -16.33 9.34
N TRP A 54 1.72 -17.33 9.42
CA TRP A 54 2.67 -17.67 8.35
C TRP A 54 1.96 -18.00 7.06
N THR A 55 0.92 -18.83 7.11
CA THR A 55 0.08 -19.13 5.93
C THR A 55 -0.53 -17.87 5.33
N SER A 56 -0.90 -16.88 6.15
CA SER A 56 -1.43 -15.61 5.63
C SER A 56 -0.38 -14.77 4.95
N LEU A 57 0.83 -14.71 5.51
CA LEU A 57 1.94 -14.00 4.91
C LEU A 57 2.38 -14.66 3.59
N GLU A 58 2.40 -15.99 3.55
CA GLU A 58 2.67 -16.75 2.32
C GLU A 58 1.63 -16.46 1.23
N LEU A 59 0.34 -16.43 1.58
CA LEU A 59 -0.73 -16.08 0.64
C LEU A 59 -0.61 -14.63 0.17
N VAL A 60 -0.32 -13.68 1.06
CA VAL A 60 -0.09 -12.28 0.67
C VAL A 60 1.11 -12.17 -0.25
N LEU A 61 2.25 -12.80 0.10
CA LEU A 61 3.44 -12.84 -0.74
C LEU A 61 3.12 -13.38 -2.14
N LEU A 62 2.48 -14.53 -2.21
CA LEU A 62 2.13 -15.18 -3.47
C LEU A 62 1.17 -14.31 -4.29
N GLY A 63 0.12 -13.78 -3.67
CA GLY A 63 -0.88 -12.94 -4.33
C GLY A 63 -0.29 -11.63 -4.86
N LEU A 64 0.57 -10.96 -4.09
CA LEU A 64 1.27 -9.76 -4.54
C LEU A 64 2.23 -10.08 -5.70
N SER A 65 3.03 -11.16 -5.58
CA SER A 65 3.96 -11.55 -6.64
C SER A 65 3.25 -11.87 -7.95
N ILE A 66 2.13 -12.61 -7.90
CA ILE A 66 1.29 -12.90 -9.09
C ILE A 66 0.75 -11.59 -9.67
N SER A 67 0.26 -10.70 -8.82
CA SER A 67 -0.35 -9.43 -9.27
C SER A 67 0.67 -8.51 -9.93
N PHE A 68 1.86 -8.37 -9.36
CA PHE A 68 2.94 -7.58 -9.98
C PHE A 68 3.44 -8.19 -11.30
N PHE A 69 3.39 -9.51 -11.41
CA PHE A 69 3.76 -10.22 -12.64
C PHE A 69 2.74 -9.99 -13.76
N ALA A 70 1.45 -9.90 -13.44
CA ALA A 70 0.37 -9.86 -14.43
C ALA A 70 0.45 -8.68 -15.42
N GLY A 71 1.01 -7.53 -15.00
CA GLY A 71 1.18 -6.34 -15.85
C GLY A 71 2.54 -6.25 -16.56
N SER A 72 3.40 -7.25 -16.46
CA SER A 72 4.78 -7.19 -16.91
C SER A 72 5.09 -8.16 -18.04
N LEU A 73 6.03 -7.78 -18.93
CA LEU A 73 6.56 -8.69 -19.93
C LEU A 73 7.48 -9.72 -19.25
N PHE A 74 7.31 -11.00 -19.58
CA PHE A 74 8.08 -12.08 -18.98
C PHE A 74 9.57 -11.98 -19.31
N SER A 75 10.42 -11.88 -18.27
CA SER A 75 11.86 -12.12 -18.34
C SER A 75 12.33 -12.72 -17.03
N PHE A 76 13.42 -13.48 -17.04
CA PHE A 76 13.92 -14.12 -15.82
C PHE A 76 14.39 -13.09 -14.78
N SER A 77 15.06 -12.02 -15.22
CA SER A 77 15.48 -10.91 -14.34
C SER A 77 14.29 -10.20 -13.69
N LEU A 78 13.21 -10.04 -14.44
CA LEU A 78 11.97 -9.45 -13.94
C LEU A 78 11.30 -10.34 -12.90
N LEU A 79 11.32 -11.66 -13.09
CA LEU A 79 10.76 -12.61 -12.10
C LEU A 79 11.47 -12.50 -10.75
N VAL A 80 12.80 -12.41 -10.75
CA VAL A 80 13.58 -12.19 -9.53
C VAL A 80 13.18 -10.87 -8.86
N SER A 81 13.05 -9.80 -9.63
CA SER A 81 12.62 -8.49 -9.11
C SER A 81 11.22 -8.54 -8.49
N ILE A 82 10.29 -9.21 -9.14
CA ILE A 82 8.90 -9.35 -8.66
C ILE A 82 8.82 -10.14 -7.35
N VAL A 83 9.55 -11.26 -7.26
CA VAL A 83 9.60 -12.05 -6.03
C VAL A 83 10.25 -11.26 -4.89
N ALA A 84 11.37 -10.60 -5.16
CA ALA A 84 12.03 -9.73 -4.19
C ALA A 84 11.09 -8.61 -3.71
N GLN A 85 10.40 -7.95 -4.63
CA GLN A 85 9.39 -6.93 -4.35
C GLN A 85 8.26 -7.50 -3.48
N GLY A 86 7.73 -8.67 -3.82
CA GLY A 86 6.71 -9.36 -3.02
C GLY A 86 7.18 -9.61 -1.58
N ILE A 87 8.43 -10.04 -1.39
CA ILE A 87 9.04 -10.25 -0.08
C ILE A 87 9.09 -8.92 0.70
N PHE A 88 9.63 -7.85 0.10
CA PHE A 88 9.72 -6.55 0.76
C PHE A 88 8.36 -6.01 1.17
N PHE A 89 7.37 -6.06 0.29
CA PHE A 89 6.04 -5.57 0.63
C PHE A 89 5.31 -6.45 1.66
N THR A 90 5.60 -7.76 1.69
CA THR A 90 5.08 -8.64 2.74
C THR A 90 5.64 -8.27 4.13
N LEU A 91 6.82 -7.64 4.22
CA LEU A 91 7.34 -7.13 5.49
C LEU A 91 6.42 -6.06 6.12
N SER A 92 5.67 -5.29 5.33
CA SER A 92 4.69 -4.34 5.86
C SER A 92 3.58 -5.06 6.63
N PHE A 93 3.13 -6.21 6.13
CA PHE A 93 2.14 -7.07 6.80
C PHE A 93 2.71 -7.75 8.05
N LEU A 94 3.98 -8.14 8.01
CA LEU A 94 4.68 -8.65 9.19
C LEU A 94 4.78 -7.56 10.26
N GLY A 95 5.18 -6.34 9.90
CA GLY A 95 5.21 -5.18 10.78
C GLY A 95 3.83 -4.87 11.37
N TYR A 96 2.78 -4.90 10.55
CA TYR A 96 1.40 -4.79 11.00
C TYR A 96 1.05 -5.82 12.08
N THR A 97 1.35 -7.10 11.85
CA THR A 97 1.03 -8.16 12.81
C THR A 97 1.81 -8.03 14.11
N PHE A 98 3.07 -7.56 14.03
CA PHE A 98 3.91 -7.27 15.17
C PHE A 98 3.32 -6.15 16.04
N VAL A 99 2.90 -5.04 15.43
CA VAL A 99 2.30 -3.89 16.10
C VAL A 99 0.95 -4.24 16.70
N ARG A 100 0.12 -4.99 15.97
CA ARG A 100 -1.21 -5.40 16.41
C ARG A 100 -1.21 -6.15 17.74
N LYS A 101 -0.22 -7.01 17.99
CA LYS A 101 -0.08 -7.75 19.25
C LYS A 101 0.11 -6.82 20.47
N SER A 102 0.54 -5.58 20.25
CA SER A 102 0.88 -4.63 21.32
C SER A 102 -0.07 -3.42 21.39
N LEU A 103 -0.53 -2.91 20.25
CA LEU A 103 -1.31 -1.66 20.16
C LEU A 103 -2.78 -1.89 19.79
N GLY A 104 -3.18 -3.13 19.48
CA GLY A 104 -4.56 -3.43 19.08
C GLY A 104 -4.83 -3.26 17.58
N SER A 105 -6.05 -3.64 17.14
CA SER A 105 -6.36 -3.77 15.71
C SER A 105 -6.61 -2.44 14.99
N GLY A 106 -7.18 -1.44 15.67
CA GLY A 106 -7.54 -0.17 15.03
C GLY A 106 -6.31 0.62 14.58
N VAL A 107 -5.36 0.85 15.48
CA VAL A 107 -4.12 1.59 15.20
C VAL A 107 -3.24 0.84 14.20
N SER A 108 -3.22 -0.49 14.28
CA SER A 108 -2.32 -1.29 13.45
C SER A 108 -2.65 -1.26 11.94
N ILE A 109 -3.89 -1.01 11.53
CA ILE A 109 -4.24 -0.89 10.11
C ILE A 109 -3.57 0.35 9.50
N ILE A 110 -3.55 1.46 10.23
CA ILE A 110 -2.83 2.68 9.80
C ILE A 110 -1.33 2.38 9.69
N THR A 111 -0.78 1.58 10.61
CA THR A 111 0.65 1.22 10.56
C THR A 111 0.99 0.37 9.33
N LEU A 112 0.06 -0.41 8.79
CA LEU A 112 0.27 -1.13 7.53
C LEU A 112 0.54 -0.15 6.37
N CYS A 113 -0.27 0.90 6.24
CA CYS A 113 -0.07 1.93 5.22
C CYS A 113 1.28 2.65 5.41
N ILE A 114 1.63 2.99 6.65
CA ILE A 114 2.88 3.66 6.99
C ILE A 114 4.08 2.78 6.64
N PHE A 115 4.07 1.50 7.02
CA PHE A 115 5.15 0.56 6.70
C PHE A 115 5.27 0.31 5.19
N TRP A 116 4.17 0.22 4.47
CA TRP A 116 4.19 0.08 3.02
C TRP A 116 4.88 1.27 2.36
N LEU A 117 4.46 2.49 2.69
CA LEU A 117 5.08 3.72 2.17
C LEU A 117 6.56 3.84 2.54
N ALA A 118 6.92 3.45 3.76
CA ALA A 118 8.31 3.44 4.19
C ALA A 118 9.16 2.48 3.34
N ILE A 119 8.62 1.30 3.02
CA ILE A 119 9.29 0.32 2.15
C ILE A 119 9.39 0.86 0.72
N GLU A 120 8.30 1.42 0.16
CA GLU A 120 8.36 2.06 -1.17
C GLU A 120 9.43 3.16 -1.22
N TYR A 121 9.51 4.00 -0.18
CA TYR A 121 10.52 5.06 -0.10
C TYR A 121 11.95 4.52 -0.07
N VAL A 122 12.19 3.47 0.73
CA VAL A 122 13.51 2.82 0.79
C VAL A 122 13.86 2.19 -0.55
N LEU A 123 12.93 1.47 -1.16
CA LEU A 123 13.14 0.82 -2.45
C LEU A 123 13.32 1.83 -3.58
N LEU A 124 12.60 2.94 -3.55
CA LEU A 124 12.76 4.01 -4.53
C LEU A 124 14.18 4.59 -4.53
N LYS A 125 14.78 4.73 -3.33
CA LYS A 125 16.13 5.32 -3.19
C LYS A 125 17.27 4.35 -3.43
N TRP A 126 17.11 3.09 -3.03
CA TRP A 126 18.23 2.17 -2.91
C TRP A 126 18.05 0.83 -3.63
N SER A 127 16.94 0.62 -4.34
CA SER A 127 16.74 -0.65 -5.05
C SER A 127 17.71 -0.78 -6.24
N PRO A 128 18.46 -1.87 -6.33
CA PRO A 128 19.30 -2.16 -7.49
C PRO A 128 18.53 -2.77 -8.67
N PHE A 129 17.23 -3.02 -8.50
CA PHE A 129 16.37 -3.63 -9.52
C PHE A 129 15.08 -2.83 -9.68
N PRO A 130 14.39 -2.96 -10.84
CA PRO A 130 13.14 -2.25 -11.08
C PRO A 130 12.06 -2.69 -10.10
N ILE A 131 11.37 -1.71 -9.53
CA ILE A 131 10.26 -1.89 -8.57
C ILE A 131 9.01 -1.27 -9.16
N ASN A 132 7.88 -1.92 -8.98
CA ASN A 132 6.57 -1.37 -9.27
C ASN A 132 5.97 -0.80 -7.99
N PHE A 133 5.70 0.50 -7.96
CA PHE A 133 5.03 1.18 -6.85
C PHE A 133 3.53 1.21 -7.09
N LEU A 134 2.72 1.32 -6.04
CA LEU A 134 1.26 1.49 -6.22
C LEU A 134 0.93 2.76 -7.02
N ALA A 135 1.76 3.78 -6.96
CA ALA A 135 1.64 4.98 -7.77
C ALA A 135 1.76 4.70 -9.28
N ASP A 136 2.51 3.67 -9.69
CA ASP A 136 2.68 3.29 -11.10
C ASP A 136 1.37 2.79 -11.75
N LEU A 137 0.37 2.40 -10.96
CA LEU A 137 -0.96 2.04 -11.46
C LEU A 137 -1.63 3.18 -12.24
N PHE A 138 -1.23 4.43 -11.98
CA PHE A 138 -1.76 5.63 -12.64
C PHE A 138 -0.89 6.12 -13.80
N TYR A 139 0.13 5.35 -14.20
CA TYR A 139 1.08 5.75 -15.25
C TYR A 139 0.40 6.17 -16.56
N LEU A 140 -0.65 5.47 -17.00
CA LEU A 140 -1.42 5.82 -18.21
C LEU A 140 -2.58 6.78 -17.94
N LYS A 141 -2.78 7.21 -16.70
CA LYS A 141 -3.81 8.16 -16.26
C LYS A 141 -3.25 9.21 -15.30
N PRO A 142 -2.16 9.90 -15.70
CA PRO A 142 -1.51 10.87 -14.83
C PRO A 142 -2.43 12.05 -14.46
N GLU A 143 -3.44 12.35 -15.29
CA GLU A 143 -4.45 13.37 -15.02
C GLU A 143 -5.28 13.10 -13.76
N TRP A 144 -5.31 11.87 -13.24
CA TRP A 144 -6.00 11.56 -11.97
C TRP A 144 -5.14 11.90 -10.74
N THR A 145 -3.86 12.12 -10.94
CA THR A 145 -2.87 12.34 -9.87
C THR A 145 -2.11 13.65 -10.01
N ALA A 146 -2.68 14.66 -10.70
CA ALA A 146 -2.03 15.98 -10.88
C ALA A 146 -1.66 16.65 -9.54
N TRP A 147 -2.40 16.37 -8.48
CA TRP A 147 -2.11 16.81 -7.11
C TRP A 147 -0.80 16.20 -6.51
N ASN A 148 -0.18 15.23 -7.18
CA ASN A 148 1.09 14.65 -6.74
C ASN A 148 2.24 15.66 -6.74
N THR A 149 2.10 16.78 -7.46
CA THR A 149 2.99 17.94 -7.39
C THR A 149 3.16 18.49 -5.96
N SER A 150 2.12 18.35 -5.13
CA SER A 150 2.13 18.81 -3.74
C SER A 150 2.49 17.70 -2.74
N THR A 151 2.16 16.44 -3.03
CA THR A 151 2.32 15.31 -2.12
C THR A 151 3.49 14.39 -2.48
N GLY A 152 4.07 14.59 -3.65
CA GLY A 152 5.04 13.69 -4.25
C GLY A 152 4.40 12.46 -4.90
N TYR A 153 5.17 11.76 -5.71
CA TYR A 153 4.72 10.61 -6.49
C TYR A 153 4.11 9.51 -5.61
N LEU A 154 4.75 9.17 -4.49
CA LEU A 154 4.25 8.16 -3.55
C LEU A 154 2.98 8.60 -2.79
N GLY A 155 2.53 9.84 -2.96
CA GLY A 155 1.21 10.27 -2.53
C GLY A 155 0.09 9.45 -3.17
N ALA A 156 0.24 9.05 -4.43
CA ALA A 156 -0.72 8.16 -5.10
C ALA A 156 -0.74 6.75 -4.47
N SER A 157 0.40 6.24 -4.01
CA SER A 157 0.45 4.99 -3.23
C SER A 157 -0.32 5.12 -1.91
N LEU A 158 -0.15 6.23 -1.19
CA LEU A 158 -0.93 6.51 0.02
C LEU A 158 -2.43 6.56 -0.27
N TRP A 159 -2.81 7.16 -1.39
CA TRP A 159 -4.20 7.23 -1.82
C TRP A 159 -4.81 5.83 -2.04
N VAL A 160 -4.12 4.94 -2.78
CA VAL A 160 -4.55 3.54 -2.97
C VAL A 160 -4.66 2.80 -1.63
N LEU A 161 -3.69 2.94 -0.74
CA LEU A 161 -3.69 2.28 0.56
C LEU A 161 -4.85 2.79 1.45
N THR A 162 -5.08 4.10 1.46
CA THR A 162 -6.15 4.72 2.25
C THR A 162 -7.52 4.27 1.77
N THR A 163 -7.78 4.32 0.46
CA THR A 163 -9.06 3.89 -0.13
C THR A 163 -9.32 2.42 0.11
N ASN A 164 -8.34 1.54 -0.07
CA ASN A 164 -8.48 0.12 0.22
C ASN A 164 -8.70 -0.17 1.72
N THR A 165 -8.11 0.64 2.61
CA THR A 165 -8.35 0.55 4.05
C THR A 165 -9.78 0.94 4.39
N LEU A 166 -10.31 2.01 3.79
CA LEU A 166 -11.71 2.42 3.94
C LEU A 166 -12.67 1.35 3.40
N LEU A 167 -12.38 0.78 2.23
CA LEU A 167 -13.16 -0.32 1.66
C LEU A 167 -13.15 -1.55 2.57
N TYR A 168 -11.99 -1.93 3.12
CA TYR A 168 -11.89 -3.00 4.09
C TYR A 168 -12.80 -2.74 5.31
N GLN A 169 -12.78 -1.53 5.86
CA GLN A 169 -13.64 -1.14 6.99
C GLN A 169 -15.13 -1.13 6.61
N ALA A 170 -15.45 -0.74 5.38
CA ALA A 170 -16.81 -0.66 4.88
C ALA A 170 -17.50 -2.04 4.73
N VAL A 171 -16.76 -3.02 4.18
CA VAL A 171 -17.37 -4.27 3.69
C VAL A 171 -16.80 -5.53 4.35
N LEU A 172 -15.50 -5.55 4.69
CA LEU A 172 -14.80 -6.78 5.06
C LEU A 172 -14.60 -6.95 6.59
N THR A 173 -14.88 -5.91 7.38
CA THR A 173 -14.70 -5.96 8.85
C THR A 173 -15.86 -6.62 9.57
N GLU A 174 -17.09 -6.33 9.16
CA GLU A 174 -18.32 -6.79 9.80
C GLU A 174 -19.25 -7.49 8.82
N ARG A 175 -20.31 -8.17 9.34
CA ARG A 175 -21.34 -8.77 8.49
C ARG A 175 -22.22 -7.75 7.77
N LYS A 176 -22.36 -6.56 8.35
CA LYS A 176 -23.18 -5.47 7.80
C LYS A 176 -22.26 -4.46 7.16
N VAL A 177 -22.68 -3.96 6.02
CA VAL A 177 -22.00 -2.86 5.33
C VAL A 177 -22.04 -1.63 6.24
N ASN A 178 -20.89 -1.05 6.51
CA ASN A 178 -20.79 0.21 7.25
C ASN A 178 -20.87 1.39 6.26
N TRP A 179 -22.04 1.97 6.13
CA TRP A 179 -22.32 3.03 5.18
C TRP A 179 -21.47 4.29 5.37
N ILE A 180 -21.04 4.58 6.60
CA ILE A 180 -20.14 5.72 6.86
C ILE A 180 -18.82 5.50 6.12
N PHE A 181 -18.24 4.31 6.23
CA PHE A 181 -16.99 4.00 5.52
C PHE A 181 -17.18 3.86 4.00
N VAL A 182 -18.37 3.47 3.52
CA VAL A 182 -18.70 3.49 2.09
C VAL A 182 -18.66 4.92 1.55
N VAL A 183 -19.32 5.86 2.25
CA VAL A 183 -19.33 7.27 1.85
C VAL A 183 -17.90 7.85 1.89
N LEU A 184 -17.14 7.58 2.96
CA LEU A 184 -15.76 8.02 3.06
C LEU A 184 -14.87 7.43 1.95
N PHE A 185 -15.08 6.15 1.58
CA PHE A 185 -14.39 5.51 0.46
C PHE A 185 -14.70 6.22 -0.85
N LEU A 186 -15.99 6.48 -1.14
CA LEU A 186 -16.39 7.17 -2.37
C LEU A 186 -15.80 8.59 -2.44
N ILE A 187 -15.85 9.35 -1.34
CA ILE A 187 -15.22 10.66 -1.26
C ILE A 187 -13.72 10.55 -1.48
N ALA A 188 -13.05 9.61 -0.83
CA ALA A 188 -11.60 9.41 -0.95
C ALA A 188 -11.17 9.01 -2.37
N VAL A 189 -12.02 8.32 -3.14
CA VAL A 189 -11.76 8.01 -4.56
C VAL A 189 -12.04 9.21 -5.45
N VAL A 190 -13.21 9.83 -5.30
CA VAL A 190 -13.71 10.83 -6.26
C VAL A 190 -13.07 12.20 -6.05
N ALA A 191 -12.92 12.65 -4.80
CA ALA A 191 -12.45 14.00 -4.52
C ALA A 191 -11.03 14.30 -5.07
N PRO A 192 -10.02 13.41 -4.94
CA PRO A 192 -8.72 13.65 -5.54
C PRO A 192 -8.75 13.69 -7.08
N ILE A 193 -9.59 12.87 -7.72
CA ILE A 193 -9.76 12.90 -9.19
C ILE A 193 -10.34 14.24 -9.62
N VAL A 194 -11.44 14.65 -8.99
CA VAL A 194 -12.08 15.95 -9.30
C VAL A 194 -11.09 17.11 -9.07
N TYR A 195 -10.37 17.06 -7.94
CA TYR A 195 -9.36 18.07 -7.62
C TYR A 195 -8.25 18.12 -8.68
N SER A 196 -7.79 16.97 -9.19
CA SER A 196 -6.80 16.90 -10.27
C SER A 196 -7.24 17.63 -11.54
N TYR A 197 -8.51 17.52 -11.91
CA TYR A 197 -9.05 18.23 -13.09
C TYR A 197 -9.24 19.74 -12.87
N ILE A 198 -9.32 20.19 -11.61
CA ILE A 198 -9.49 21.61 -11.29
C ILE A 198 -8.15 22.35 -11.30
N ILE A 199 -7.06 21.70 -10.86
CA ILE A 199 -5.76 22.37 -10.67
C ILE A 199 -5.02 22.64 -11.98
N GLU A 200 -5.38 22.03 -13.10
CA GLU A 200 -4.74 22.21 -14.43
C GLU A 200 -3.18 22.13 -14.41
N ILE A 201 -2.61 21.40 -13.48
CA ILE A 201 -1.15 21.23 -13.32
C ILE A 201 -0.72 19.92 -13.96
N ASN A 202 0.41 19.95 -14.67
CA ASN A 202 1.00 18.71 -15.19
C ASN A 202 1.49 17.81 -14.06
N PRO A 203 1.02 16.56 -13.99
CA PRO A 203 1.46 15.61 -12.99
C PRO A 203 2.95 15.28 -13.17
N ILE A 204 3.64 14.99 -12.07
CA ILE A 204 5.05 14.60 -12.11
C ILE A 204 5.15 13.14 -12.51
N SER A 205 5.97 12.87 -13.53
CA SER A 205 6.23 11.52 -13.99
C SER A 205 7.22 10.79 -13.07
N ARG A 206 7.22 9.46 -13.18
CA ARG A 206 8.19 8.62 -12.46
C ARG A 206 9.64 8.96 -12.83
N GLU A 207 9.90 9.20 -14.12
CA GLU A 207 11.22 9.53 -14.64
C GLU A 207 11.73 10.86 -14.06
N GLN A 208 10.87 11.87 -14.02
CA GLN A 208 11.19 13.16 -13.39
C GLN A 208 11.53 12.99 -11.92
N MET A 209 10.82 12.11 -11.21
CA MET A 209 11.07 11.87 -9.81
C MET A 209 12.37 11.11 -9.58
N ILE A 210 12.68 10.08 -10.37
CA ILE A 210 13.96 9.36 -10.31
C ILE A 210 15.12 10.32 -10.55
N GLN A 211 15.01 11.22 -11.53
CA GLN A 211 16.02 12.24 -11.80
C GLN A 211 16.22 13.18 -10.60
N LEU A 212 15.14 13.60 -9.94
CA LEU A 212 15.19 14.45 -8.74
C LEU A 212 15.91 13.75 -7.57
N TYR A 213 15.69 12.45 -7.39
CA TYR A 213 16.38 11.69 -6.33
C TYR A 213 17.83 11.34 -6.66
N ALA A 214 18.19 11.25 -7.95
CA ALA A 214 19.55 11.02 -8.40
C ALA A 214 20.39 12.31 -8.37
N SER A 215 19.78 13.48 -8.27
CA SER A 215 20.48 14.78 -8.21
C SER A 215 21.28 14.91 -6.91
N PRO A 216 22.48 15.51 -6.96
CA PRO A 216 23.28 15.69 -5.77
C PRO A 216 22.55 16.58 -4.73
N PRO A 217 22.77 16.36 -3.43
CA PRO A 217 22.04 17.04 -2.35
C PRO A 217 22.19 18.57 -2.31
N ASN A 218 23.11 19.13 -3.10
CA ASN A 218 23.33 20.58 -3.18
C ASN A 218 22.36 21.29 -4.14
N GLU A 219 21.62 20.55 -4.98
CA GLU A 219 20.56 21.07 -5.84
C GLU A 219 19.18 20.67 -5.30
N THR A 220 18.92 20.95 -4.04
CA THR A 220 17.60 20.73 -3.46
C THR A 220 16.59 21.68 -4.10
N SER A 221 15.90 21.21 -5.15
CA SER A 221 14.73 21.91 -5.65
C SER A 221 13.65 21.93 -4.56
N GLU A 222 12.86 22.99 -4.51
CA GLU A 222 11.72 23.13 -3.58
C GLU A 222 10.79 21.89 -3.64
N TYR A 223 10.75 21.22 -4.79
CA TYR A 223 10.03 19.98 -5.01
C TYR A 223 10.61 18.78 -4.22
N THR A 224 11.94 18.64 -4.14
CA THR A 224 12.57 17.51 -3.42
C THR A 224 12.16 17.54 -1.93
N LEU A 225 12.05 18.71 -1.35
CA LEU A 225 11.60 18.88 0.04
C LEU A 225 10.10 18.57 0.19
N LYS A 226 9.26 19.06 -0.72
CA LYS A 226 7.80 18.82 -0.69
C LYS A 226 7.43 17.41 -1.08
N GLY A 227 8.02 16.88 -2.15
CA GLY A 227 7.70 15.55 -2.68
C GLY A 227 8.13 14.38 -1.80
N GLU A 228 9.19 14.56 -1.00
CA GLU A 228 9.64 13.54 -0.06
C GLU A 228 8.93 13.60 1.31
N PHE A 229 8.20 14.64 1.61
CA PHE A 229 7.66 14.86 2.96
C PHE A 229 6.84 13.67 3.45
N ILE A 230 5.88 13.18 2.65
CA ILE A 230 5.01 12.07 3.04
C ILE A 230 5.79 10.76 3.23
N PRO A 231 6.56 10.26 2.25
CA PRO A 231 7.23 8.98 2.38
C PRO A 231 8.40 9.03 3.39
N ARG A 232 9.11 10.14 3.49
CA ARG A 232 10.17 10.34 4.50
C ARG A 232 9.57 10.31 5.91
N THR A 233 8.46 11.00 6.13
CA THR A 233 7.73 10.98 7.40
C THR A 233 7.26 9.57 7.72
N ALA A 234 6.71 8.84 6.75
CA ALA A 234 6.30 7.45 6.92
C ALA A 234 7.48 6.55 7.35
N ALA A 235 8.66 6.73 6.77
CA ALA A 235 9.86 5.99 7.16
C ALA A 235 10.26 6.26 8.63
N TRP A 236 10.33 7.54 9.05
CA TRP A 236 10.65 7.89 10.43
C TRP A 236 9.60 7.40 11.42
N VAL A 237 8.31 7.59 11.09
CA VAL A 237 7.20 7.12 11.94
C VAL A 237 7.21 5.60 12.06
N SER A 238 7.59 4.86 11.01
CA SER A 238 7.77 3.40 11.06
C SER A 238 8.79 2.98 12.10
N VAL A 239 9.94 3.64 12.14
CA VAL A 239 10.99 3.38 13.15
C VAL A 239 10.46 3.67 14.55
N LEU A 240 9.79 4.80 14.75
CA LEU A 240 9.24 5.17 16.07
C LEU A 240 8.17 4.18 16.54
N ILE A 241 7.28 3.73 15.66
CA ILE A 241 6.26 2.73 15.97
C ILE A 241 6.91 1.41 16.40
N LEU A 242 7.94 0.96 15.68
CA LEU A 242 8.65 -0.28 16.01
C LEU A 242 9.35 -0.16 17.38
N LEU A 243 10.06 0.93 17.64
CA LEU A 243 10.71 1.19 18.92
C LEU A 243 9.70 1.23 20.08
N PHE A 244 8.61 1.99 19.91
CA PHE A 244 7.55 2.04 20.92
C PHE A 244 6.93 0.67 21.20
N THR A 245 6.68 -0.12 20.16
CA THR A 245 6.14 -1.47 20.29
C THR A 245 7.08 -2.40 21.05
N LEU A 246 8.40 -2.31 20.81
CA LEU A 246 9.43 -3.07 21.51
C LEU A 246 9.49 -2.69 22.99
N VAL A 247 9.48 -1.40 23.32
CA VAL A 247 9.48 -0.91 24.71
C VAL A 247 8.23 -1.41 25.43
N LYS A 248 7.05 -1.23 24.85
CA LYS A 248 5.79 -1.68 25.46
C LYS A 248 5.78 -3.18 25.73
N ARG A 249 6.34 -4.01 24.85
CA ARG A 249 6.45 -5.46 25.07
C ARG A 249 7.36 -5.84 26.23
N LYS A 250 8.45 -5.09 26.43
CA LYS A 250 9.35 -5.33 27.58
C LYS A 250 8.68 -4.99 28.89
N THR A 251 7.91 -3.91 28.94
CA THR A 251 7.21 -3.48 30.19
C THR A 251 6.06 -4.38 30.56
N THR A 252 5.37 -4.99 29.59
CA THR A 252 4.23 -5.91 29.86
C THR A 252 4.69 -7.32 30.28
N LYS A 253 5.96 -7.68 30.10
CA LYS A 253 6.53 -8.99 30.52
C LYS A 253 7.16 -8.96 31.92
N LYS A 254 7.24 -7.80 32.55
CA LYS A 254 7.57 -7.64 33.97
C LYS A 254 6.29 -7.58 34.81
#